data_c6a3cbd171e43232c42ded4c829ee18c
#
_entry.id   c6a3cbd171e43232c42ded4c829ee18c
#
_cell.length_a   1.000
_cell.length_b   1.000
_cell.length_c   1.000
_cell.angle_alpha   90.00
_cell.angle_beta   90.00
_cell.angle_gamma   90.00
#
_symmetry.space_group_name_H-M   'P 1'
#
loop_
_entity.id
_entity.type
_entity.pdbx_description
1 polymer ?
#
loop_
_entity_poly.entity_id
_entity_poly.type
_entity_poly.pdbx_seq_one_letter_code
_entity_poly.pdbx_strand_id
1 'polypeptide(L)' 'MTEINKGDVVQLNSGGPNMTVQSLGDYALSSDIDDGALCYWFEGPRLHVEVFDRSALRKQT' A
#
# COMPACT_ATOMS: atom_id res chain seq x y z
N MET A 1 -11.05 -4.80 13.47
CA MET A 1 -10.97 -4.39 12.06
C MET A 1 -10.04 -3.21 11.91
N THR A 2 -9.12 -3.28 11.00
CA THR A 2 -8.07 -2.28 10.87
C THR A 2 -8.30 -1.43 9.64
N GLU A 3 -8.40 -0.13 9.85
CA GLU A 3 -8.55 0.81 8.75
C GLU A 3 -7.19 1.35 8.36
N ILE A 4 -6.90 1.32 7.05
CA ILE A 4 -5.63 1.78 6.53
C ILE A 4 -5.77 3.24 6.13
N ASN A 5 -4.88 4.07 6.63
CA ASN A 5 -4.89 5.51 6.39
C ASN A 5 -3.54 5.96 5.87
N LYS A 6 -3.52 7.15 5.30
CA LYS A 6 -2.30 7.77 4.84
C LYS A 6 -1.28 7.83 5.98
N GLY A 7 -0.06 7.44 5.70
CA GLY A 7 1.02 7.42 6.68
C GLY A 7 1.16 6.12 7.45
N ASP A 8 0.21 5.21 7.31
CA ASP A 8 0.27 3.94 8.00
C ASP A 8 1.33 3.03 7.38
N VAL A 9 1.89 2.16 8.21
CA VAL A 9 2.79 1.11 7.73
C VAL A 9 1.96 -0.13 7.48
N VAL A 10 2.08 -0.70 6.29
CA VAL A 10 1.29 -1.85 5.87
C VAL A 10 2.19 -2.90 5.24
N GLN A 11 1.65 -4.08 5.08
CA GLN A 11 2.32 -5.20 4.44
C GLN A 11 1.28 -5.98 3.66
N LEU A 12 1.70 -6.58 2.55
CA LEU A 12 0.81 -7.49 1.82
C LEU A 12 0.42 -8.65 2.71
N ASN A 13 -0.84 -9.09 2.59
CA ASN A 13 -1.33 -10.22 3.37
C ASN A 13 -0.51 -11.49 3.14
N SER A 14 0.05 -11.61 1.94
CA SER A 14 0.89 -12.77 1.59
C SER A 14 2.32 -12.65 2.08
N GLY A 15 2.69 -11.51 2.67
CA GLY A 15 4.04 -11.26 3.14
C GLY A 15 4.73 -10.21 2.31
N GLY A 16 6.02 -9.98 2.58
CA GLY A 16 6.80 -9.00 1.85
C GLY A 16 7.28 -7.87 2.74
N PRO A 17 7.83 -6.80 2.15
CA PRO A 17 8.37 -5.72 2.95
C PRO A 17 7.28 -4.85 3.57
N ASN A 18 7.63 -4.18 4.65
CA ASN A 18 6.77 -3.15 5.21
C ASN A 18 6.79 -1.94 4.28
N MET A 19 5.62 -1.35 4.06
CA MET A 19 5.47 -0.23 3.17
C MET A 19 4.72 0.89 3.88
N THR A 20 4.94 2.12 3.41
CA THR A 20 4.23 3.28 3.96
C THR A 20 3.18 3.73 2.94
N VAL A 21 1.97 3.96 3.42
CA VAL A 21 0.88 4.43 2.57
C VAL A 21 1.10 5.91 2.28
N GLN A 22 1.25 6.26 1.01
CA GLN A 22 1.39 7.64 0.60
C GLN A 22 0.04 8.30 0.37
N SER A 23 -0.88 7.58 -0.25
CA SER A 23 -2.23 8.11 -0.50
C SER A 23 -3.19 6.97 -0.73
N LEU A 24 -4.46 7.28 -0.59
CA LEU A 24 -5.54 6.33 -0.82
C LEU A 24 -6.47 6.94 -1.86
N GLY A 25 -7.08 6.09 -2.68
CA GLY A 25 -8.02 6.60 -3.64
C GLY A 25 -8.39 5.59 -4.70
N ASP A 26 -9.07 6.10 -5.71
CA ASP A 26 -9.55 5.31 -6.84
C ASP A 26 -8.49 5.36 -7.95
N TYR A 27 -7.89 4.22 -8.20
CA TYR A 27 -6.87 4.08 -9.24
C TYR A 27 -7.36 3.23 -10.42
N ALA A 28 -8.67 3.14 -10.61
CA ALA A 28 -9.25 2.28 -11.64
C ALA A 28 -8.76 2.64 -13.04
N LEU A 29 -8.54 3.92 -13.30
CA LEU A 29 -8.12 4.36 -14.63
C LEU A 29 -6.66 4.02 -14.95
N SER A 30 -5.82 3.91 -13.91
CA SER A 30 -4.41 3.66 -14.14
C SER A 30 -3.98 2.24 -13.77
N SER A 31 -4.71 1.57 -12.88
CA SER A 31 -4.28 0.27 -12.35
C SER A 31 -5.42 -0.72 -12.18
N ASP A 32 -6.63 -0.41 -12.66
CA ASP A 32 -7.78 -1.28 -12.49
C ASP A 32 -8.13 -1.55 -11.02
N ILE A 33 -7.68 -0.68 -10.13
CA ILE A 33 -7.92 -0.83 -8.69
C ILE A 33 -8.76 0.34 -8.24
N ASP A 34 -10.02 0.07 -7.87
CA ASP A 34 -10.95 1.14 -7.51
C ASP A 34 -10.87 1.53 -6.03
N ASP A 35 -10.24 0.72 -5.20
CA ASP A 35 -10.03 1.04 -3.78
C ASP A 35 -8.56 0.76 -3.48
N GLY A 36 -7.70 1.68 -3.91
CA GLY A 36 -6.27 1.46 -3.90
C GLY A 36 -5.53 2.27 -2.86
N ALA A 37 -4.34 1.78 -2.54
CA ALA A 37 -3.41 2.45 -1.67
C ALA A 37 -2.08 2.56 -2.40
N LEU A 38 -1.63 3.79 -2.59
CA LEU A 38 -0.31 4.02 -3.16
C LEU A 38 0.70 3.90 -2.04
N CYS A 39 1.56 2.90 -2.14
CA CYS A 39 2.52 2.59 -1.08
C CYS A 39 3.93 2.72 -1.61
N TYR A 40 4.86 3.05 -0.71
CA TYR A 40 6.26 3.08 -1.07
C TYR A 40 7.09 2.37 0.00
N TRP A 41 8.23 1.87 -0.43
CA TRP A 41 9.15 1.20 0.47
C TRP A 41 10.55 1.28 -0.12
N PHE A 42 11.54 1.06 0.74
CA PHE A 42 12.93 1.03 0.31
C PHE A 42 13.44 -0.40 0.26
N GLU A 43 14.22 -0.68 -0.78
CA GLU A 43 14.98 -1.92 -0.88
C GLU A 43 16.44 -1.49 -1.01
N GLY A 44 17.17 -1.51 0.13
CA GLY A 44 18.48 -0.89 0.16
C GLY A 44 18.35 0.60 -0.13
N PRO A 45 19.13 1.15 -1.06
CA PRO A 45 19.02 2.57 -1.43
C PRO A 45 17.92 2.85 -2.46
N ARG A 46 17.18 1.84 -2.91
CA ARG A 46 16.20 2.01 -3.98
C ARG A 46 14.82 2.21 -3.41
N LEU A 47 14.13 3.24 -3.90
CA LEU A 47 12.74 3.50 -3.56
C LEU A 47 11.84 2.82 -4.57
N HIS A 48 10.86 2.08 -4.06
CA HIS A 48 9.82 1.46 -4.87
C HIS A 48 8.48 2.07 -4.54
N VAL A 49 7.64 2.26 -5.55
CA VAL A 49 6.31 2.81 -5.40
C VAL A 49 5.35 1.96 -6.22
N GLU A 50 4.26 1.52 -5.58
CA GLU A 50 3.25 0.69 -6.26
C GLU A 50 1.88 0.97 -5.68
N VAL A 51 0.85 0.72 -6.50
CA VAL A 51 -0.54 0.78 -6.06
C VAL A 51 -1.01 -0.63 -5.76
N PHE A 52 -1.61 -0.80 -4.59
CA PHE A 52 -2.17 -2.08 -4.16
C PHE A 52 -3.64 -1.91 -3.84
N ASP A 53 -4.40 -3.00 -3.99
CA ASP A 53 -5.77 -3.04 -3.50
C ASP A 53 -5.72 -3.05 -1.97
N ARG A 54 -6.53 -2.19 -1.34
CA ARG A 54 -6.53 -2.11 0.13
C ARG A 54 -6.85 -3.44 0.79
N SER A 55 -7.68 -4.27 0.13
CA SER A 55 -8.02 -5.56 0.69
C SER A 55 -6.85 -6.54 0.71
N ALA A 56 -5.79 -6.26 -0.05
CA ALA A 56 -4.60 -7.10 -0.08
C ALA A 56 -3.58 -6.71 0.98
N LEU A 57 -3.85 -5.66 1.75
CA LEU A 57 -2.91 -5.11 2.72
C LEU A 57 -3.40 -5.33 4.14
N ARG A 58 -2.45 -5.40 5.06
CA ARG A 58 -2.75 -5.40 6.48
C ARG A 58 -1.88 -4.36 7.16
N LYS A 59 -2.44 -3.73 8.18
CA LYS A 59 -1.74 -2.70 8.93
C LYS A 59 -0.72 -3.32 9.87
N GLN A 60 0.47 -2.78 9.87
CA GLN A 60 1.55 -3.19 10.78
C GLN A 60 1.60 -2.19 11.92
N THR A 61 1.15 -2.60 13.08
CA THR A 61 1.17 -1.74 14.27
C THR A 61 2.05 -2.31 15.35
#